data_d6cd5912486893f61e1c665d16e7c28b
#
_entry.id   d6cd5912486893f61e1c665d16e7c28b
#
_cell.length_a   1.000
_cell.length_b   1.000
_cell.length_c   1.000
_cell.angle_alpha   90.00
_cell.angle_beta   90.00
_cell.angle_gamma   90.00
#
_symmetry.space_group_name_H-M   'P 1'
#
loop_
_entity.id
_entity.type
_entity.pdbx_description
1 polymer ?
#
loop_
_entity_poly.entity_id
_entity_poly.type
_entity_poly.pdbx_seq_one_letter_code
_entity_poly.pdbx_strand_id
1 'polypeptide(L)'
;MADLMVVAPSGPRSGASGSLTSEHPLRCKKIESAPGFSLYSCTGTPVDCVKLALHDLVPRTPDMVIGGINHGDNSSVNVHYSGTMGVVIEGCLQKIPSVGFSLCNHAEDADFTPTFPYIQRLVAGVLQ
;
A
#
# COMPACT_ATOMS: atom_id res chain seq x y z
N MET A 1 6.59 12.51 -15.90
CA MET A 1 5.37 12.34 -15.07
C MET A 1 5.45 10.92 -14.53
N ALA A 2 5.22 10.71 -13.23
CA ALA A 2 5.27 9.37 -12.64
C ALA A 2 3.99 8.60 -12.98
N ASP A 3 4.12 7.30 -13.25
CA ASP A 3 2.98 6.40 -13.36
C ASP A 3 2.62 5.88 -11.96
N LEU A 4 1.37 5.99 -11.56
CA LEU A 4 0.86 5.55 -10.27
C LEU A 4 -0.15 4.41 -10.45
N MET A 5 0.14 3.28 -9.85
CA MET A 5 -0.83 2.18 -9.72
C MET A 5 -1.23 2.02 -8.26
N VAL A 6 -2.52 2.03 -7.99
CA VAL A 6 -3.08 1.78 -6.66
C VAL A 6 -3.80 0.43 -6.70
N VAL A 7 -3.44 -0.47 -5.79
CA VAL A 7 -4.15 -1.74 -5.57
C VAL A 7 -4.50 -1.83 -4.10
N ALA A 8 -5.77 -1.78 -3.79
CA ALA A 8 -6.26 -1.71 -2.42
C ALA A 8 -7.24 -2.84 -2.09
N PRO A 9 -7.28 -3.31 -0.85
CA PRO A 9 -8.32 -4.22 -0.38
C PRO A 9 -9.71 -3.64 -0.59
N SER A 10 -10.67 -4.48 -0.94
CA SER A 10 -12.07 -4.10 -1.16
C SER A 10 -12.84 -3.72 0.12
N GLY A 11 -12.21 -3.86 1.28
CA GLY A 11 -12.77 -3.51 2.59
C GLY A 11 -11.69 -3.41 3.65
N PRO A 12 -12.05 -3.00 4.87
CA PRO A 12 -11.12 -2.86 5.99
C PRO A 12 -10.37 -4.16 6.28
N ARG A 13 -9.06 -4.06 6.56
CA ARG A 13 -8.17 -5.19 6.86
C ARG A 13 -7.30 -4.90 8.08
N SER A 14 -7.88 -4.29 9.11
CA SER A 14 -7.17 -4.01 10.36
C SER A 14 -6.61 -5.29 10.96
N GLY A 15 -5.35 -5.26 11.40
CA GLY A 15 -4.69 -6.42 11.98
C GLY A 15 -4.32 -7.53 10.98
N ALA A 16 -4.37 -7.26 9.68
CA ALA A 16 -4.03 -8.26 8.66
C ALA A 16 -2.56 -8.68 8.67
N SER A 17 -1.67 -7.85 9.24
CA SER A 17 -0.24 -8.16 9.29
C SER A 17 0.35 -8.50 7.91
N GLY A 18 1.26 -9.46 7.87
CA GLY A 18 1.80 -10.05 6.64
C GLY A 18 0.99 -11.24 6.09
N SER A 19 -0.28 -11.40 6.49
CA SER A 19 -1.07 -12.55 6.09
C SER A 19 -1.37 -12.60 4.58
N LEU A 20 -1.46 -13.83 4.07
CA LEU A 20 -1.84 -14.12 2.69
C LEU A 20 -3.18 -14.86 2.68
N THR A 21 -3.98 -14.63 1.65
CA THR A 21 -5.20 -15.38 1.39
C THR A 21 -4.86 -16.67 0.66
N SER A 22 -5.05 -17.82 1.34
CA SER A 22 -4.78 -19.14 0.76
C SER A 22 -6.06 -19.96 0.51
N GLU A 23 -7.19 -19.58 1.11
CA GLU A 23 -8.42 -20.39 1.11
C GLU A 23 -9.38 -20.05 -0.03
N HIS A 24 -9.23 -18.86 -0.63
CA HIS A 24 -10.14 -18.37 -1.66
C HIS A 24 -9.39 -17.71 -2.80
N PRO A 25 -9.90 -17.78 -4.04
CA PRO A 25 -9.31 -17.07 -5.16
C PRO A 25 -9.42 -15.56 -4.95
N LEU A 26 -8.34 -14.85 -5.24
CA LEU A 26 -8.34 -13.39 -5.24
C LEU A 26 -9.11 -12.87 -6.46
N ARG A 27 -9.93 -11.86 -6.24
CA ARG A 27 -10.62 -11.13 -7.29
C ARG A 27 -10.11 -9.71 -7.32
N CYS A 28 -9.61 -9.29 -8.47
CA CYS A 28 -9.13 -7.93 -8.70
C CYS A 28 -10.00 -7.27 -9.76
N LYS A 29 -10.50 -6.09 -9.45
CA LYS A 29 -11.32 -5.29 -10.36
C LYS A 29 -10.66 -3.94 -10.58
N LYS A 30 -10.47 -3.58 -11.85
CA LYS A 30 -10.07 -2.23 -12.22
C LYS A 30 -11.24 -1.29 -11.96
N ILE A 31 -11.01 -0.26 -11.15
CA ILE A 31 -12.01 0.75 -10.75
C ILE A 31 -11.88 1.98 -11.62
N GLU A 32 -10.62 2.43 -11.85
CA GLU A 32 -10.33 3.64 -12.58
C GLU A 32 -9.07 3.48 -13.42
N SER A 33 -9.00 4.18 -14.56
CA SER A 33 -7.82 4.22 -15.40
C SER A 33 -7.76 5.56 -16.13
N ALA A 34 -6.63 6.23 -16.03
CA ALA A 34 -6.31 7.47 -16.74
C ALA A 34 -4.83 7.45 -17.16
N PRO A 35 -4.37 8.31 -18.06
CA PRO A 35 -2.96 8.41 -18.39
C PRO A 35 -2.11 8.63 -17.12
N GLY A 36 -1.17 7.73 -16.86
CA GLY A 36 -0.31 7.77 -15.67
C GLY A 36 -0.97 7.35 -14.36
N PHE A 37 -2.23 6.86 -14.37
CA PHE A 37 -2.93 6.45 -13.16
C PHE A 37 -3.80 5.22 -13.38
N SER A 38 -3.78 4.28 -12.42
CA SER A 38 -4.73 3.17 -12.38
C SER A 38 -5.08 2.78 -10.94
N LEU A 39 -6.35 2.45 -10.71
CA LEU A 39 -6.87 2.04 -9.42
C LEU A 39 -7.55 0.67 -9.53
N TYR A 40 -7.16 -0.24 -8.65
CA TYR A 40 -7.74 -1.58 -8.54
C TYR A 40 -8.25 -1.84 -7.13
N SER A 41 -9.35 -2.58 -7.04
CA SER A 41 -9.86 -3.16 -5.79
C SER A 41 -9.64 -4.66 -5.78
N CYS A 42 -9.09 -5.20 -4.69
CA CYS A 42 -8.77 -6.63 -4.53
C CYS A 42 -9.47 -7.20 -3.30
N THR A 43 -9.95 -8.45 -3.37
CA THR A 43 -10.61 -9.12 -2.23
C THR A 43 -9.63 -9.62 -1.17
N GLY A 44 -8.33 -9.54 -1.42
CA GLY A 44 -7.28 -10.04 -0.53
C GLY A 44 -6.86 -9.09 0.60
N THR A 45 -5.76 -9.46 1.24
CA THR A 45 -5.06 -8.66 2.25
C THR A 45 -4.24 -7.55 1.58
N PRO A 46 -3.69 -6.57 2.33
CA PRO A 46 -2.74 -5.61 1.78
C PRO A 46 -1.51 -6.28 1.11
N VAL A 47 -1.00 -7.36 1.68
CA VAL A 47 0.12 -8.12 1.10
C VAL A 47 -0.28 -8.83 -0.20
N ASP A 48 -1.49 -9.40 -0.25
CA ASP A 48 -2.02 -9.96 -1.49
C ASP A 48 -2.10 -8.91 -2.60
N CYS A 49 -2.51 -7.68 -2.26
CA CYS A 49 -2.57 -6.58 -3.22
C CYS A 49 -1.18 -6.27 -3.82
N VAL A 50 -0.13 -6.23 -2.99
CA VAL A 50 1.24 -6.02 -3.47
C VAL A 50 1.69 -7.17 -4.36
N LYS A 51 1.50 -8.41 -3.93
CA LYS A 51 1.89 -9.59 -4.72
C LYS A 51 1.19 -9.60 -6.07
N LEU A 52 -0.12 -9.40 -6.09
CA LEU A 52 -0.90 -9.37 -7.32
C LEU A 52 -0.44 -8.22 -8.24
N ALA A 53 -0.21 -7.03 -7.67
CA ALA A 53 0.29 -5.90 -8.43
C ALA A 53 1.63 -6.23 -9.10
N LEU A 54 2.59 -6.74 -8.35
CA LEU A 54 3.95 -6.99 -8.82
C LEU A 54 4.05 -8.13 -9.84
N HIS A 55 3.18 -9.15 -9.74
CA HIS A 55 3.25 -10.33 -10.61
C HIS A 55 2.35 -10.23 -11.84
N ASP A 56 1.19 -9.57 -11.75
CA ASP A 56 0.17 -9.64 -12.79
C ASP A 56 -0.25 -8.28 -13.38
N LEU A 57 -0.08 -7.18 -12.65
CA LEU A 57 -0.68 -5.91 -13.07
C LEU A 57 0.34 -4.90 -13.60
N VAL A 58 1.52 -4.80 -12.98
CA VAL A 58 2.53 -3.83 -13.42
C VAL A 58 3.30 -4.36 -14.63
N PRO A 59 3.55 -3.53 -15.65
CA PRO A 59 4.29 -3.95 -16.84
C PRO A 59 5.80 -4.12 -16.60
N ARG A 60 6.31 -3.56 -15.53
CA ARG A 60 7.72 -3.60 -15.10
C ARG A 60 7.81 -3.47 -13.57
N THR A 61 8.94 -3.82 -13.00
CA THR A 61 9.22 -3.58 -11.59
C THR A 61 9.06 -2.09 -11.28
N PRO A 62 8.24 -1.71 -10.29
CA PRO A 62 8.06 -0.31 -9.91
C PRO A 62 9.32 0.23 -9.22
N ASP A 63 9.50 1.53 -9.27
CA ASP A 63 10.64 2.21 -8.65
C ASP A 63 10.48 2.30 -7.13
N MET A 64 9.23 2.18 -6.62
CA MET A 64 8.91 2.25 -5.20
C MET A 64 7.57 1.57 -4.89
N VAL A 65 7.47 0.98 -3.69
CA VAL A 65 6.20 0.51 -3.11
C VAL A 65 5.84 1.40 -1.93
N ILE A 66 4.59 1.86 -1.90
CA ILE A 66 4.08 2.75 -0.84
C ILE A 66 2.89 2.09 -0.17
N GLY A 67 2.94 1.95 1.16
CA GLY A 67 1.83 1.51 2.00
C GLY A 67 1.16 2.67 2.74
N GLY A 68 -0.15 2.65 2.84
CA GLY A 68 -0.94 3.62 3.60
C GLY A 68 -1.57 4.72 2.71
N ILE A 69 -2.04 5.81 3.32
CA ILE A 69 -1.75 6.29 4.70
C ILE A 69 -2.60 5.50 5.69
N ASN A 70 -1.97 4.84 6.68
CA ASN A 70 -2.70 4.13 7.71
C ASN A 70 -3.40 5.10 8.66
N HIS A 71 -4.61 4.77 9.04
CA HIS A 71 -5.36 5.45 10.10
C HIS A 71 -5.00 4.82 11.44
N GLY A 72 -4.11 5.46 12.18
CA GLY A 72 -3.55 4.98 13.43
C GLY A 72 -2.06 4.65 13.35
N ASP A 73 -1.47 4.40 14.50
CA ASP A 73 -0.04 4.16 14.69
C ASP A 73 0.39 2.77 14.17
N ASN A 74 1.55 2.71 13.51
CA ASN A 74 2.22 1.49 13.08
C ASN A 74 3.63 1.34 13.71
N SER A 75 3.90 2.05 14.80
CA SER A 75 5.20 1.97 15.49
C SER A 75 5.25 0.86 16.56
N SER A 76 6.44 0.62 17.09
CA SER A 76 6.66 -0.34 18.18
C SER A 76 6.12 -1.74 17.81
N VAL A 77 5.41 -2.39 18.71
CA VAL A 77 4.82 -3.73 18.50
C VAL A 77 3.75 -3.76 17.41
N ASN A 78 3.11 -2.63 17.11
CA ASN A 78 2.10 -2.52 16.07
C ASN A 78 2.65 -2.83 14.67
N VAL A 79 3.94 -2.67 14.44
CA VAL A 79 4.62 -3.09 13.21
C VAL A 79 4.28 -4.54 12.83
N HIS A 80 4.22 -5.43 13.80
CA HIS A 80 3.96 -6.86 13.56
C HIS A 80 2.52 -7.16 13.13
N TYR A 81 1.57 -6.30 13.48
CA TYR A 81 0.16 -6.51 13.20
C TYR A 81 -0.37 -5.64 12.06
N SER A 82 0.45 -4.73 11.57
CA SER A 82 0.08 -3.74 10.55
C SER A 82 0.10 -4.33 9.15
N GLY A 83 -1.03 -4.23 8.45
CA GLY A 83 -1.10 -4.51 7.01
C GLY A 83 -0.28 -3.53 6.17
N THR A 84 -0.19 -2.27 6.60
CA THR A 84 0.67 -1.25 5.96
C THR A 84 2.14 -1.64 6.04
N MET A 85 2.59 -2.14 7.20
CA MET A 85 3.95 -2.65 7.33
C MET A 85 4.14 -3.98 6.58
N GLY A 86 3.11 -4.80 6.46
CA GLY A 86 3.11 -5.99 5.59
C GLY A 86 3.40 -5.63 4.13
N VAL A 87 2.80 -4.54 3.62
CA VAL A 87 3.08 -4.00 2.27
C VAL A 87 4.56 -3.61 2.12
N VAL A 88 5.10 -2.90 3.11
CA VAL A 88 6.52 -2.47 3.11
C VAL A 88 7.45 -3.67 3.11
N ILE A 89 7.19 -4.64 3.98
CA ILE A 89 8.00 -5.87 4.10
C ILE A 89 7.97 -6.64 2.77
N GLU A 90 6.79 -6.82 2.18
CA GLU A 90 6.68 -7.53 0.90
C GLU A 90 7.46 -6.82 -0.21
N GLY A 91 7.35 -5.49 -0.32
CA GLY A 91 8.14 -4.73 -1.28
C GLY A 91 9.65 -4.87 -1.05
N CYS A 92 10.10 -4.83 0.21
CA CYS A 92 11.50 -5.06 0.57
C CYS A 92 11.98 -6.48 0.20
N LEU A 93 11.15 -7.51 0.39
CA LEU A 93 11.45 -8.89 -0.03
C LEU A 93 11.67 -8.98 -1.54
N GLN A 94 10.98 -8.17 -2.32
CA GLN A 94 11.14 -8.04 -3.77
C GLN A 94 12.29 -7.11 -4.17
N LYS A 95 13.07 -6.61 -3.19
CA LYS A 95 14.20 -5.67 -3.39
C LYS A 95 13.79 -4.33 -4.00
N ILE A 96 12.57 -3.89 -3.72
CA ILE A 96 12.04 -2.61 -4.16
C ILE A 96 12.07 -1.63 -2.98
N PRO A 97 12.55 -0.38 -3.15
CA PRO A 97 12.42 0.65 -2.13
C PRO A 97 10.98 0.75 -1.63
N SER A 98 10.75 0.64 -0.33
CA SER A 98 9.39 0.53 0.20
C SER A 98 9.23 1.37 1.46
N VAL A 99 8.11 2.09 1.56
CA VAL A 99 7.79 2.95 2.70
C VAL A 99 6.33 2.84 3.10
N GLY A 100 6.06 2.89 4.40
CA GLY A 100 4.72 2.96 4.96
C GLY A 100 4.48 4.31 5.65
N PHE A 101 3.30 4.87 5.43
CA PHE A 101 2.89 6.11 6.07
C PHE A 101 1.71 5.86 7.00
N SER A 102 1.71 6.55 8.14
CA SER A 102 0.69 6.46 9.17
C SER A 102 0.37 7.83 9.74
N LEU A 103 -0.90 8.09 9.98
CA LEU A 103 -1.36 9.23 10.75
C LEU A 103 -1.78 8.73 12.14
N CYS A 104 -1.06 9.15 13.19
CA CYS A 104 -1.34 8.78 14.58
C CYS A 104 -2.58 9.52 15.13
N ASN A 105 -3.67 9.45 14.40
CA ASN A 105 -4.97 9.99 14.77
C ASN A 105 -6.04 8.93 14.46
N HIS A 106 -6.87 8.58 15.44
CA HIS A 106 -7.90 7.55 15.34
C HIS A 106 -9.32 8.12 15.15
N ALA A 107 -9.46 9.45 15.01
CA ALA A 107 -10.76 10.07 14.76
C ALA A 107 -11.31 9.65 13.38
N GLU A 108 -12.60 9.37 13.29
CA GLU A 108 -13.25 8.95 12.03
C GLU A 108 -13.11 10.02 10.93
N ASP A 109 -13.08 11.30 11.32
CA ASP A 109 -12.93 12.47 10.47
C ASP A 109 -11.49 13.01 10.39
N ALA A 110 -10.49 12.17 10.68
CA ALA A 110 -9.08 12.57 10.68
C ALA A 110 -8.67 13.21 9.34
N ASP A 111 -8.11 14.42 9.41
CA ASP A 111 -7.56 15.10 8.25
C ASP A 111 -6.15 14.56 7.93
N PHE A 112 -5.98 13.96 6.77
CA PHE A 112 -4.70 13.46 6.27
C PHE A 112 -3.86 14.50 5.54
N THR A 113 -4.43 15.66 5.21
CA THR A 113 -3.75 16.72 4.45
C THR A 113 -2.40 17.13 5.02
N PRO A 114 -2.21 17.25 6.35
CA PRO A 114 -0.92 17.61 6.93
C PRO A 114 0.21 16.59 6.65
N THR A 115 -0.11 15.36 6.24
CA THR A 115 0.89 14.35 5.91
C THR A 115 1.50 14.53 4.51
N PHE A 116 0.79 15.17 3.59
CA PHE A 116 1.17 15.24 2.17
C PHE A 116 2.54 15.86 1.91
N PRO A 117 2.95 16.97 2.54
CA PRO A 117 4.28 17.53 2.31
C PRO A 117 5.41 16.58 2.70
N TYR A 118 5.23 15.80 3.76
CA TYR A 118 6.21 14.81 4.22
C TYR A 118 6.31 13.64 3.24
N ILE A 119 5.16 13.14 2.78
CA ILE A 119 5.09 12.06 1.79
C ILE A 119 5.78 12.50 0.49
N GLN A 120 5.43 13.67 -0.03
CA GLN A 120 6.01 14.22 -1.26
C GLN A 120 7.54 14.36 -1.15
N ARG A 121 8.04 14.91 -0.05
CA ARG A 121 9.47 15.08 0.18
C ARG A 121 10.22 13.75 0.22
N LEU A 122 9.67 12.76 0.93
CA LEU A 122 10.30 11.44 1.07
C LEU A 122 10.30 10.69 -0.26
N VAL A 123 9.16 10.66 -0.95
CA VAL A 123 9.02 9.99 -2.26
C VAL A 123 9.95 10.63 -3.29
N ALA A 124 10.00 11.96 -3.36
CA ALA A 124 10.91 12.66 -4.26
C ALA A 124 12.39 12.34 -3.95
N GLY A 125 12.74 12.21 -2.66
CA GLY A 125 14.11 11.87 -2.25
C GLY A 125 14.53 10.44 -2.58
N VAL A 126 13.58 9.50 -2.64
CA VAL A 126 13.87 8.10 -3.02
C VAL A 126 13.96 7.92 -4.53
N LEU A 127 13.19 8.70 -5.30
CA LEU A 127 13.13 8.59 -6.77
C LEU A 127 14.21 9.41 -7.50
N GLN A 128 15.07 10.13 -6.77
CA GLN A 128 16.24 10.84 -7.32
C GLN A 128 17.44 9.92 -7.45
#